data_849be063cb9decd3f4ee4f1afd316d2b
#
_entry.id   849be063cb9decd3f4ee4f1afd316d2b
#
_cell.length_a   1.000
_cell.length_b   1.000
_cell.length_c   1.000
_cell.angle_alpha   90.00
_cell.angle_beta   90.00
_cell.angle_gamma   90.00
#
_symmetry.space_group_name_H-M   'P 1'
#
loop_
_entity.id
_entity.type
_entity.pdbx_description
1 polymer ?
#
loop_
_entity_poly.entity_id
_entity_poly.type
_entity_poly.pdbx_seq_one_letter_code
_entity_poly.pdbx_strand_id
1 'polypeptide(L)'
;MKNILSIDDLTNDEISAVLDNAARIKREGVRGTELAGRIAALLFFEPSTRTRLSFASAAQRLGMGVIGFDDPATSSAAKGESLTDTIQVVQSYADLIVLRHPRAGAAHEAAGVAAVPLVNGGDGGREHPTQTLYDLFTVRERFGRLDGLRVGFYGDLRFGRAANSLALALARFGAEPTWIAPADLQPAEEVVAAVRGRGAVTATAERLTEVLSGLDVLYISRPQRERWPAALAAEPAPVTRELLGRAPEQLLVLHPLPRTDELAVDVDADPRAGYFRQAANGVPVRMAVLRHLLAG
;
A
#
# COMPACT_ATOMS: atom_id res chain seq x y z
N MET A 1 -11.92 20.51 1.06
CA MET A 1 -11.73 19.35 1.93
C MET A 1 -10.80 18.39 1.21
N LYS A 2 -9.82 17.80 1.88
CA LYS A 2 -8.80 16.95 1.26
C LYS A 2 -9.16 15.47 1.41
N ASN A 3 -9.04 14.69 0.33
CA ASN A 3 -9.18 13.24 0.31
C ASN A 3 -7.82 12.60 0.01
N ILE A 4 -7.67 11.31 0.27
CA ILE A 4 -6.54 10.50 -0.19
C ILE A 4 -7.11 9.27 -0.91
N LEU A 5 -7.37 9.42 -2.22
CA LEU A 5 -7.94 8.39 -3.08
C LEU A 5 -6.86 7.67 -3.88
N SER A 6 -5.81 8.42 -4.24
CA SER A 6 -4.62 8.00 -4.98
C SER A 6 -3.37 8.52 -4.26
N ILE A 7 -2.21 7.93 -4.53
CA ILE A 7 -0.93 8.51 -4.08
C ILE A 7 -0.65 9.86 -4.77
N ASP A 8 -1.23 10.09 -5.94
CA ASP A 8 -1.08 11.33 -6.69
C ASP A 8 -1.90 12.51 -6.12
N ASP A 9 -2.82 12.26 -5.17
CA ASP A 9 -3.50 13.33 -4.42
C ASP A 9 -2.58 14.07 -3.45
N LEU A 10 -1.39 13.50 -3.20
CA LEU A 10 -0.38 14.08 -2.32
C LEU A 10 0.81 14.61 -3.15
N THR A 11 1.25 15.81 -2.86
CA THR A 11 2.53 16.33 -3.37
C THR A 11 3.71 15.59 -2.73
N ASN A 12 4.93 15.74 -3.28
CA ASN A 12 6.14 15.14 -2.68
C ASN A 12 6.40 15.67 -1.27
N ASP A 13 6.12 16.96 -1.04
CA ASP A 13 6.28 17.60 0.27
C ASP A 13 5.26 17.04 1.28
N GLU A 14 4.02 16.79 0.87
CA GLU A 14 3.00 16.19 1.72
C GLU A 14 3.29 14.73 2.03
N ILE A 15 3.76 13.95 1.04
CA ILE A 15 4.25 12.59 1.29
C ILE A 15 5.39 12.66 2.32
N SER A 16 6.39 13.51 2.11
CA SER A 16 7.52 13.67 3.02
C SER A 16 7.06 14.06 4.43
N ALA A 17 6.14 15.01 4.55
CA ALA A 17 5.56 15.42 5.84
C ALA A 17 4.82 14.28 6.55
N VAL A 18 4.04 13.47 5.82
CA VAL A 18 3.38 12.26 6.36
C VAL A 18 4.43 11.26 6.86
N LEU A 19 5.48 11.01 6.08
CA LEU A 19 6.54 10.08 6.47
C LEU A 19 7.33 10.61 7.69
N ASP A 20 7.62 11.92 7.77
CA ASP A 20 8.31 12.54 8.92
C ASP A 20 7.46 12.46 10.19
N ASN A 21 6.15 12.73 10.05
CA ASN A 21 5.21 12.60 11.15
C ASN A 21 5.11 11.13 11.62
N ALA A 22 5.07 10.16 10.70
CA ALA A 22 5.10 8.74 11.05
C ALA A 22 6.39 8.35 11.80
N ALA A 23 7.55 8.84 11.36
CA ALA A 23 8.83 8.62 12.05
C ALA A 23 8.82 9.19 13.47
N ARG A 24 8.27 10.41 13.64
CA ARG A 24 8.11 11.02 14.96
C ARG A 24 7.16 10.21 15.85
N ILE A 25 6.00 9.82 15.33
CA ILE A 25 5.03 8.97 16.05
C ILE A 25 5.69 7.67 16.51
N LYS A 26 6.44 7.02 15.63
CA LYS A 26 7.10 5.74 15.93
C LYS A 26 8.17 5.89 17.02
N ARG A 27 8.93 7.00 17.03
CA ARG A 27 10.00 7.27 17.99
C ARG A 27 9.49 7.76 19.34
N GLU A 28 8.52 8.66 19.34
CA GLU A 28 8.08 9.43 20.52
C GLU A 28 6.75 8.93 21.09
N GLY A 29 6.01 8.14 20.33
CA GLY A 29 4.62 7.79 20.65
C GLY A 29 3.65 8.96 20.42
N VAL A 30 2.44 8.81 20.94
CA VAL A 30 1.38 9.82 20.91
C VAL A 30 0.68 9.90 22.26
N ARG A 31 0.07 11.05 22.57
CA ARG A 31 -0.65 11.25 23.84
C ARG A 31 -2.02 10.54 23.91
N GLY A 32 -2.53 9.99 22.79
CA GLY A 32 -3.82 9.28 22.74
C GLY A 32 -5.06 10.18 22.83
N THR A 33 -4.90 11.50 22.80
CA THR A 33 -6.00 12.47 22.91
C THR A 33 -6.03 13.51 21.80
N GLU A 34 -5.17 13.38 20.81
CA GLU A 34 -4.96 14.42 19.80
C GLU A 34 -6.17 14.61 18.87
N LEU A 35 -6.92 13.54 18.62
CA LEU A 35 -8.17 13.58 17.87
C LEU A 35 -9.34 13.07 18.74
N ALA A 36 -9.28 13.32 20.05
CA ALA A 36 -10.35 12.94 20.97
C ALA A 36 -11.68 13.60 20.58
N GLY A 37 -12.75 12.81 20.64
CA GLY A 37 -14.09 13.22 20.22
C GLY A 37 -14.38 13.11 18.73
N ARG A 38 -13.36 12.83 17.89
CA ARG A 38 -13.54 12.52 16.47
C ARG A 38 -13.87 11.03 16.27
N ILE A 39 -14.58 10.73 15.19
CA ILE A 39 -15.00 9.37 14.83
C ILE A 39 -14.50 9.05 13.43
N ALA A 40 -13.84 7.90 13.28
CA ALA A 40 -13.47 7.31 11.99
C ALA A 40 -14.47 6.20 11.62
N ALA A 41 -15.10 6.29 10.45
CA ALA A 41 -15.91 5.22 9.88
C ALA A 41 -15.04 4.33 8.99
N LEU A 42 -14.98 3.03 9.30
CA LEU A 42 -14.26 2.03 8.53
C LEU A 42 -15.26 1.16 7.75
N LEU A 43 -15.46 1.49 6.47
CA LEU A 43 -16.44 0.85 5.59
C LEU A 43 -15.74 -0.14 4.65
N PHE A 44 -15.80 -1.42 4.96
CA PHE A 44 -15.10 -2.47 4.24
C PHE A 44 -16.10 -3.37 3.52
N PHE A 45 -16.26 -3.14 2.21
CA PHE A 45 -17.11 -3.92 1.30
C PHE A 45 -16.38 -5.17 0.75
N GLU A 46 -15.11 -5.35 1.07
CA GLU A 46 -14.36 -6.58 0.86
C GLU A 46 -13.46 -6.88 2.07
N PRO A 47 -13.24 -8.15 2.43
CA PRO A 47 -12.45 -8.53 3.59
C PRO A 47 -11.02 -7.99 3.53
N SER A 48 -10.53 -7.40 4.62
CA SER A 48 -9.15 -6.96 4.76
C SER A 48 -8.73 -6.81 6.22
N THR A 49 -8.21 -7.88 6.79
CA THR A 49 -7.79 -7.91 8.20
C THR A 49 -6.75 -6.83 8.53
N ARG A 50 -5.65 -6.79 7.78
CA ARG A 50 -4.55 -5.86 8.05
C ARG A 50 -4.95 -4.40 7.91
N THR A 51 -5.62 -4.04 6.82
CA THR A 51 -6.00 -2.64 6.57
C THR A 51 -6.98 -2.17 7.63
N ARG A 52 -8.02 -2.94 7.91
CA ARG A 52 -9.04 -2.58 8.90
C ARG A 52 -8.46 -2.46 10.32
N LEU A 53 -7.75 -3.50 10.79
CA LEU A 53 -7.20 -3.49 12.16
C LEU A 53 -6.16 -2.40 12.36
N SER A 54 -5.33 -2.10 11.35
CA SER A 54 -4.32 -1.04 11.47
C SER A 54 -4.91 0.37 11.42
N PHE A 55 -6.00 0.63 10.65
CA PHE A 55 -6.74 1.87 10.74
C PHE A 55 -7.47 2.01 12.08
N ALA A 56 -8.13 0.95 12.56
CA ALA A 56 -8.76 0.95 13.87
C ALA A 56 -7.74 1.23 14.99
N SER A 57 -6.59 0.55 14.96
CA SER A 57 -5.50 0.79 15.90
C SER A 57 -4.97 2.23 15.80
N ALA A 58 -4.78 2.76 14.59
CA ALA A 58 -4.31 4.13 14.38
C ALA A 58 -5.29 5.16 14.94
N ALA A 59 -6.58 5.02 14.64
CA ALA A 59 -7.63 5.91 15.13
C ALA A 59 -7.72 5.89 16.66
N GLN A 60 -7.78 4.70 17.27
CA GLN A 60 -7.86 4.56 18.73
C GLN A 60 -6.62 5.13 19.44
N ARG A 61 -5.41 4.94 18.88
CA ARG A 61 -4.18 5.52 19.43
C ARG A 61 -4.17 7.05 19.40
N LEU A 62 -4.91 7.66 18.49
CA LEU A 62 -5.12 9.12 18.44
C LEU A 62 -6.30 9.61 19.28
N GLY A 63 -7.01 8.71 19.96
CA GLY A 63 -8.18 9.02 20.80
C GLY A 63 -9.50 9.09 20.04
N MET A 64 -9.53 8.66 18.76
CA MET A 64 -10.77 8.65 17.97
C MET A 64 -11.67 7.47 18.34
N GLY A 65 -12.98 7.67 18.23
CA GLY A 65 -13.96 6.60 18.13
C GLY A 65 -13.85 5.89 16.77
N VAL A 66 -14.23 4.59 16.72
CA VAL A 66 -14.25 3.81 15.49
C VAL A 66 -15.61 3.15 15.32
N ILE A 67 -16.24 3.37 14.17
CA ILE A 67 -17.48 2.71 13.76
C ILE A 67 -17.28 2.05 12.38
N GLY A 68 -18.24 1.25 11.92
CA GLY A 68 -18.22 0.68 10.57
C GLY A 68 -18.47 -0.83 10.56
N PHE A 69 -18.23 -1.43 9.40
CA PHE A 69 -18.40 -2.87 9.15
C PHE A 69 -17.23 -3.43 8.33
N ASP A 70 -17.07 -4.73 8.33
CA ASP A 70 -16.03 -5.47 7.57
C ASP A 70 -16.61 -6.59 6.70
N ASP A 71 -17.93 -6.74 6.73
CA ASP A 71 -18.70 -7.63 5.87
C ASP A 71 -19.94 -6.87 5.37
N PRO A 72 -20.07 -6.62 4.06
CA PRO A 72 -21.25 -5.97 3.50
C PRO A 72 -22.54 -6.75 3.77
N ALA A 73 -22.47 -8.08 3.99
CA ALA A 73 -23.63 -8.89 4.35
C ALA A 73 -24.25 -8.51 5.69
N THR A 74 -23.50 -7.86 6.58
CA THR A 74 -23.96 -7.36 7.89
C THR A 74 -24.44 -5.92 7.86
N SER A 75 -24.47 -5.29 6.68
CA SER A 75 -24.85 -3.89 6.48
C SER A 75 -26.10 -3.75 5.60
N SER A 76 -26.61 -2.53 5.43
CA SER A 76 -27.74 -2.23 4.53
C SER A 76 -27.42 -2.50 3.04
N ALA A 77 -26.15 -2.62 2.67
CA ALA A 77 -25.72 -3.05 1.34
C ALA A 77 -26.31 -4.44 0.97
N ALA A 78 -26.47 -5.33 1.95
CA ALA A 78 -27.12 -6.64 1.77
C ALA A 78 -28.59 -6.52 1.33
N LYS A 79 -29.22 -5.37 1.56
CA LYS A 79 -30.61 -5.06 1.16
C LYS A 79 -30.67 -4.26 -0.13
N GLY A 80 -29.53 -4.00 -0.79
CA GLY A 80 -29.45 -3.25 -2.04
C GLY A 80 -29.23 -1.74 -1.89
N GLU A 81 -28.83 -1.25 -0.69
CA GLU A 81 -28.45 0.15 -0.50
C GLU A 81 -27.24 0.50 -1.38
N SER A 82 -27.33 1.63 -2.07
CA SER A 82 -26.23 2.10 -2.93
C SER A 82 -25.02 2.57 -2.12
N LEU A 83 -23.82 2.53 -2.72
CA LEU A 83 -22.62 3.09 -2.09
C LEU A 83 -22.82 4.58 -1.75
N THR A 84 -23.42 5.34 -2.67
CA THR A 84 -23.71 6.76 -2.51
C THR A 84 -24.60 7.02 -1.29
N ASP A 85 -25.68 6.26 -1.12
CA ASP A 85 -26.59 6.42 0.03
C ASP A 85 -25.88 6.05 1.33
N THR A 86 -25.13 4.95 1.34
CA THR A 86 -24.30 4.56 2.51
C THR A 86 -23.36 5.71 2.92
N ILE A 87 -22.67 6.35 1.96
CA ILE A 87 -21.76 7.46 2.26
C ILE A 87 -22.51 8.67 2.80
N GLN A 88 -23.65 9.05 2.18
CA GLN A 88 -24.46 10.18 2.62
C GLN A 88 -25.00 10.01 4.04
N VAL A 89 -25.35 8.79 4.43
CA VAL A 89 -25.78 8.50 5.81
C VAL A 89 -24.59 8.52 6.77
N VAL A 90 -23.52 7.77 6.47
CA VAL A 90 -22.40 7.54 7.40
C VAL A 90 -21.61 8.84 7.67
N GLN A 91 -21.51 9.74 6.70
CA GLN A 91 -20.84 11.04 6.93
C GLN A 91 -21.49 11.90 8.04
N SER A 92 -22.76 11.63 8.39
CA SER A 92 -23.43 12.29 9.51
C SER A 92 -23.01 11.72 10.87
N TYR A 93 -22.32 10.57 10.88
CA TYR A 93 -21.91 9.86 12.09
C TYR A 93 -20.40 9.90 12.33
N ALA A 94 -19.61 10.36 11.36
CA ALA A 94 -18.16 10.30 11.39
C ALA A 94 -17.50 11.58 10.86
N ASP A 95 -16.29 11.86 11.34
CA ASP A 95 -15.46 12.96 10.89
C ASP A 95 -14.54 12.59 9.72
N LEU A 96 -14.39 11.29 9.44
CA LEU A 96 -13.58 10.74 8.36
C LEU A 96 -14.08 9.34 7.99
N ILE A 97 -14.03 9.02 6.70
CA ILE A 97 -14.39 7.71 6.17
C ILE A 97 -13.15 7.03 5.57
N VAL A 98 -12.88 5.78 5.95
CA VAL A 98 -11.97 4.87 5.26
C VAL A 98 -12.81 3.87 4.49
N LEU A 99 -12.72 3.92 3.16
CA LEU A 99 -13.49 3.04 2.28
C LEU A 99 -12.58 1.98 1.65
N ARG A 100 -12.97 0.72 1.76
CA ARG A 100 -12.42 -0.38 0.97
C ARG A 100 -13.52 -1.06 0.17
N HIS A 101 -13.35 -1.19 -1.16
CA HIS A 101 -14.40 -1.68 -2.05
C HIS A 101 -13.83 -2.58 -3.15
N PRO A 102 -14.52 -3.69 -3.57
CA PRO A 102 -14.05 -4.57 -4.64
C PRO A 102 -14.08 -3.93 -6.04
N ARG A 103 -14.91 -2.91 -6.26
CA ARG A 103 -15.05 -2.23 -7.54
C ARG A 103 -14.05 -1.08 -7.66
N ALA A 104 -13.27 -1.08 -8.76
CA ALA A 104 -12.37 0.01 -9.10
C ALA A 104 -13.13 1.32 -9.32
N GLY A 105 -12.61 2.44 -8.80
CA GLY A 105 -13.22 3.77 -8.87
C GLY A 105 -14.26 4.05 -7.78
N ALA A 106 -14.63 3.07 -6.95
CA ALA A 106 -15.61 3.27 -5.88
C ALA A 106 -15.22 4.36 -4.88
N ALA A 107 -13.91 4.50 -4.58
CA ALA A 107 -13.42 5.56 -3.70
C ALA A 107 -13.64 6.97 -4.29
N HIS A 108 -13.49 7.13 -5.61
CA HIS A 108 -13.76 8.40 -6.30
C HIS A 108 -15.25 8.74 -6.33
N GLU A 109 -16.10 7.73 -6.61
CA GLU A 109 -17.56 7.89 -6.54
C GLU A 109 -18.01 8.33 -5.14
N ALA A 110 -17.53 7.64 -4.11
CA ALA A 110 -17.82 7.97 -2.71
C ALA A 110 -17.36 9.39 -2.34
N ALA A 111 -16.15 9.78 -2.77
CA ALA A 111 -15.61 11.12 -2.51
C ALA A 111 -16.42 12.24 -3.20
N GLY A 112 -17.10 11.93 -4.32
CA GLY A 112 -17.97 12.87 -5.02
C GLY A 112 -19.19 13.32 -4.22
N VAL A 113 -19.60 12.55 -3.21
CA VAL A 113 -20.77 12.84 -2.36
C VAL A 113 -20.43 13.01 -0.88
N ALA A 114 -19.20 12.68 -0.47
CA ALA A 114 -18.75 12.79 0.91
C ALA A 114 -18.54 14.27 1.30
N ALA A 115 -19.11 14.68 2.44
CA ALA A 115 -18.87 15.98 3.08
C ALA A 115 -17.80 15.90 4.21
N VAL A 116 -17.18 14.74 4.41
CA VAL A 116 -16.06 14.51 5.31
C VAL A 116 -14.86 13.92 4.53
N PRO A 117 -13.62 14.06 5.00
CA PRO A 117 -12.45 13.45 4.34
C PRO A 117 -12.64 11.96 4.10
N LEU A 118 -12.23 11.49 2.91
CA LEU A 118 -12.27 10.09 2.52
C LEU A 118 -10.87 9.56 2.22
N VAL A 119 -10.57 8.37 2.76
CA VAL A 119 -9.32 7.63 2.53
C VAL A 119 -9.64 6.34 1.81
N ASN A 120 -8.98 6.12 0.68
CA ASN A 120 -9.03 4.87 -0.05
C ASN A 120 -8.23 3.77 0.69
N GLY A 121 -8.92 2.80 1.28
CA GLY A 121 -8.36 1.61 1.91
C GLY A 121 -8.12 0.45 0.94
N GLY A 122 -8.23 0.71 -0.37
CA GLY A 122 -8.11 -0.21 -1.49
C GLY A 122 -9.40 -0.32 -2.31
N ASP A 123 -9.33 -0.02 -3.60
CA ASP A 123 -10.47 -0.11 -4.52
C ASP A 123 -10.15 -1.02 -5.71
N GLY A 124 -10.72 -2.21 -5.70
CA GLY A 124 -10.54 -3.21 -6.75
C GLY A 124 -9.06 -3.50 -7.05
N GLY A 125 -8.70 -3.48 -8.33
CA GLY A 125 -7.32 -3.64 -8.82
C GLY A 125 -6.54 -2.34 -8.97
N ARG A 126 -7.07 -1.20 -8.54
CA ARG A 126 -6.56 0.12 -8.88
C ARG A 126 -5.44 0.59 -7.94
N GLU A 127 -5.78 1.08 -6.76
CA GLU A 127 -4.80 1.66 -5.84
C GLU A 127 -5.05 1.33 -4.37
N HIS A 128 -3.99 1.51 -3.59
CA HIS A 128 -4.04 1.47 -2.14
C HIS A 128 -3.04 2.50 -1.57
N PRO A 129 -3.37 3.81 -1.61
CA PRO A 129 -2.40 4.88 -1.32
C PRO A 129 -1.75 4.77 0.04
N THR A 130 -2.46 4.30 1.06
CA THR A 130 -1.86 4.13 2.39
C THR A 130 -0.92 2.92 2.48
N GLN A 131 -1.07 1.92 1.60
CA GLN A 131 -0.07 0.86 1.40
C GLN A 131 1.21 1.48 0.85
N THR A 132 1.11 2.23 -0.23
CA THR A 132 2.24 2.92 -0.85
C THR A 132 2.98 3.81 0.15
N LEU A 133 2.26 4.56 0.98
CA LEU A 133 2.86 5.43 2.00
C LEU A 133 3.69 4.65 3.03
N TYR A 134 3.19 3.52 3.54
CA TYR A 134 3.99 2.77 4.51
C TYR A 134 5.09 1.91 3.87
N ASP A 135 4.97 1.58 2.59
CA ASP A 135 6.06 0.99 1.82
C ASP A 135 7.20 2.00 1.65
N LEU A 136 6.90 3.22 1.20
CA LEU A 136 7.85 4.35 1.14
C LEU A 136 8.49 4.62 2.51
N PHE A 137 7.69 4.65 3.57
CA PHE A 137 8.18 4.85 4.93
C PHE A 137 9.18 3.77 5.33
N THR A 138 8.88 2.50 5.03
CA THR A 138 9.75 1.36 5.39
C THR A 138 11.07 1.41 4.63
N VAL A 139 11.05 1.78 3.35
CA VAL A 139 12.25 1.98 2.55
C VAL A 139 13.07 3.14 3.12
N ARG A 140 12.45 4.29 3.35
CA ARG A 140 13.13 5.48 3.91
C ARG A 140 13.67 5.23 5.32
N GLU A 141 12.97 4.49 6.15
CA GLU A 141 13.44 4.08 7.49
C GLU A 141 14.71 3.23 7.42
N ARG A 142 14.84 2.38 6.40
CA ARG A 142 16.00 1.49 6.23
C ARG A 142 17.23 2.21 5.68
N PHE A 143 17.03 3.11 4.70
CA PHE A 143 18.12 3.71 3.92
C PHE A 143 18.35 5.21 4.20
N GLY A 144 17.47 5.86 4.97
CA GLY A 144 17.51 7.31 5.21
C GLY A 144 17.10 8.17 4.01
N ARG A 145 16.89 7.56 2.84
CA ARG A 145 16.58 8.23 1.56
C ARG A 145 15.65 7.37 0.72
N LEU A 146 15.12 7.94 -0.35
CA LEU A 146 14.40 7.24 -1.42
C LEU A 146 15.11 7.39 -2.76
N ASP A 147 15.82 8.51 -2.96
CA ASP A 147 16.55 8.85 -4.18
C ASP A 147 17.70 7.88 -4.46
N GLY A 148 17.89 7.56 -5.75
CA GLY A 148 18.97 6.70 -6.23
C GLY A 148 18.95 5.26 -5.70
N LEU A 149 17.82 4.77 -5.18
CA LEU A 149 17.65 3.37 -4.77
C LEU A 149 17.25 2.51 -5.96
N ARG A 150 17.91 1.36 -6.11
CA ARG A 150 17.59 0.35 -7.12
C ARG A 150 16.56 -0.61 -6.55
N VAL A 151 15.32 -0.52 -7.05
CA VAL A 151 14.17 -1.23 -6.51
C VAL A 151 13.69 -2.28 -7.49
N GLY A 152 13.93 -3.56 -7.19
CA GLY A 152 13.39 -4.68 -7.95
C GLY A 152 11.95 -4.97 -7.57
N PHE A 153 11.05 -4.93 -8.52
CA PHE A 153 9.68 -5.43 -8.40
C PHE A 153 9.62 -6.82 -9.00
N TYR A 154 9.31 -7.82 -8.19
CA TYR A 154 9.38 -9.22 -8.57
C TYR A 154 8.04 -9.93 -8.46
N GLY A 155 7.70 -10.75 -9.41
CA GLY A 155 6.54 -11.63 -9.37
C GLY A 155 5.43 -11.25 -10.35
N ASP A 156 4.18 -11.28 -9.91
CA ASP A 156 3.04 -10.86 -10.73
C ASP A 156 2.92 -9.33 -10.74
N LEU A 157 3.48 -8.70 -11.77
CA LEU A 157 3.48 -7.25 -11.92
C LEU A 157 2.33 -6.75 -12.81
N ARG A 158 1.72 -7.66 -13.59
CA ARG A 158 0.61 -7.32 -14.47
C ARG A 158 -0.68 -7.05 -13.70
N PHE A 159 -0.96 -7.86 -12.69
CA PHE A 159 -2.19 -7.79 -11.89
C PHE A 159 -1.94 -7.24 -10.48
N GLY A 160 -0.69 -7.05 -10.10
CA GLY A 160 -0.24 -6.62 -8.77
C GLY A 160 -0.31 -5.11 -8.55
N ARG A 161 -1.46 -4.55 -8.11
CA ARG A 161 -1.66 -3.10 -7.89
C ARG A 161 -0.63 -2.45 -6.95
N ALA A 162 -0.20 -3.15 -5.90
CA ALA A 162 0.69 -2.56 -4.89
C ALA A 162 2.08 -2.24 -5.46
N ALA A 163 2.63 -3.13 -6.30
CA ALA A 163 3.89 -2.91 -6.99
C ALA A 163 3.82 -1.68 -7.91
N ASN A 164 2.75 -1.57 -8.69
CA ASN A 164 2.55 -0.47 -9.63
C ASN A 164 2.44 0.89 -8.93
N SER A 165 1.60 0.97 -7.88
CA SER A 165 1.45 2.21 -7.11
C SER A 165 2.76 2.62 -6.40
N LEU A 166 3.52 1.65 -5.86
CA LEU A 166 4.81 1.94 -5.22
C LEU A 166 5.85 2.40 -6.24
N ALA A 167 5.92 1.79 -7.42
CA ALA A 167 6.85 2.20 -8.47
C ALA A 167 6.58 3.63 -8.96
N LEU A 168 5.29 3.98 -9.15
CA LEU A 168 4.87 5.34 -9.50
C LEU A 168 5.28 6.37 -8.44
N ALA A 169 5.13 6.02 -7.17
CA ALA A 169 5.52 6.89 -6.06
C ALA A 169 7.04 7.04 -5.95
N LEU A 170 7.79 5.93 -6.01
CA LEU A 170 9.25 5.91 -5.93
C LEU A 170 9.90 6.70 -7.07
N ALA A 171 9.33 6.61 -8.29
CA ALA A 171 9.80 7.38 -9.43
C ALA A 171 9.80 8.90 -9.16
N ARG A 172 8.82 9.41 -8.42
CA ARG A 172 8.73 10.83 -8.01
C ARG A 172 9.86 11.26 -7.07
N PHE A 173 10.54 10.29 -6.44
CA PHE A 173 11.64 10.50 -5.51
C PHE A 173 13.00 10.07 -6.09
N GLY A 174 13.10 9.82 -7.40
CA GLY A 174 14.36 9.51 -8.04
C GLY A 174 14.89 8.09 -7.84
N ALA A 175 14.04 7.14 -7.42
CA ALA A 175 14.42 5.73 -7.38
C ALA A 175 14.43 5.09 -8.78
N GLU A 176 15.15 3.99 -8.93
CA GLU A 176 15.37 3.27 -10.20
C GLU A 176 14.63 1.91 -10.16
N PRO A 177 13.36 1.84 -10.67
CA PRO A 177 12.62 0.60 -10.73
C PRO A 177 13.19 -0.39 -11.75
N THR A 178 13.31 -1.66 -11.34
CA THR A 178 13.59 -2.80 -12.21
C THR A 178 12.40 -3.77 -12.15
N TRP A 179 11.79 -4.03 -13.30
CA TRP A 179 10.68 -4.96 -13.44
C TRP A 179 11.22 -6.37 -13.68
N ILE A 180 10.88 -7.33 -12.80
CA ILE A 180 11.45 -8.68 -12.81
C ILE A 180 10.30 -9.67 -12.82
N ALA A 181 9.96 -10.18 -14.00
CA ALA A 181 8.87 -11.12 -14.20
C ALA A 181 9.00 -11.83 -15.54
N PRO A 182 8.40 -13.03 -15.72
CA PRO A 182 8.16 -13.60 -17.03
C PRO A 182 7.38 -12.62 -17.94
N ALA A 183 7.53 -12.76 -19.25
CA ALA A 183 6.96 -11.82 -20.24
C ALA A 183 5.47 -11.55 -20.03
N ASP A 184 4.67 -12.60 -19.76
CA ASP A 184 3.22 -12.50 -19.57
C ASP A 184 2.81 -11.77 -18.27
N LEU A 185 3.71 -11.67 -17.30
CA LEU A 185 3.49 -11.06 -15.99
C LEU A 185 4.22 -9.72 -15.82
N GLN A 186 4.87 -9.21 -16.86
CA GLN A 186 5.43 -7.84 -16.87
C GLN A 186 4.32 -6.81 -16.68
N PRO A 187 4.61 -5.64 -16.09
CA PRO A 187 3.61 -4.60 -15.93
C PRO A 187 3.04 -4.14 -17.29
N ALA A 188 1.83 -3.61 -17.27
CA ALA A 188 1.24 -3.01 -18.45
C ALA A 188 2.11 -1.84 -18.95
N GLU A 189 2.20 -1.65 -20.27
CA GLU A 189 3.04 -0.61 -20.88
C GLU A 189 2.68 0.80 -20.37
N GLU A 190 1.40 1.05 -20.06
CA GLU A 190 0.92 2.31 -19.51
C GLU A 190 1.54 2.61 -18.14
N VAL A 191 1.77 1.58 -17.31
CA VAL A 191 2.42 1.72 -16.01
C VAL A 191 3.91 2.05 -16.19
N VAL A 192 4.59 1.34 -17.10
CA VAL A 192 6.01 1.61 -17.41
C VAL A 192 6.19 3.01 -17.97
N ALA A 193 5.34 3.40 -18.91
CA ALA A 193 5.35 4.75 -19.49
C ALA A 193 5.08 5.82 -18.43
N ALA A 194 4.13 5.61 -17.52
CA ALA A 194 3.83 6.54 -16.44
C ALA A 194 4.98 6.67 -15.43
N VAL A 195 5.69 5.58 -15.13
CA VAL A 195 6.90 5.61 -14.27
C VAL A 195 8.04 6.38 -14.95
N ARG A 196 8.29 6.10 -16.23
CA ARG A 196 9.29 6.86 -17.04
C ARG A 196 8.93 8.33 -17.17
N GLY A 197 7.64 8.64 -17.36
CA GLY A 197 7.15 10.02 -17.43
C GLY A 197 7.36 10.83 -16.16
N ARG A 198 7.63 10.16 -15.01
CA ARG A 198 8.05 10.80 -13.75
C ARG A 198 9.57 10.95 -13.60
N GLY A 199 10.32 10.67 -14.66
CA GLY A 199 11.79 10.85 -14.72
C GLY A 199 12.59 9.63 -14.27
N ALA A 200 11.98 8.51 -13.91
CA ALA A 200 12.71 7.32 -13.48
C ALA A 200 13.33 6.57 -14.67
N VAL A 201 14.57 6.13 -14.51
CA VAL A 201 15.20 5.13 -15.37
C VAL A 201 14.68 3.75 -14.96
N THR A 202 14.14 2.98 -15.91
CA THR A 202 13.59 1.64 -15.63
C THR A 202 14.36 0.57 -16.40
N ALA A 203 14.53 -0.58 -15.78
CA ALA A 203 15.08 -1.79 -16.41
C ALA A 203 14.07 -2.96 -16.35
N THR A 204 14.27 -3.97 -17.14
CA THR A 204 13.50 -5.21 -17.13
C THR A 204 14.42 -6.41 -17.08
N ALA A 205 13.98 -7.47 -16.40
CA ALA A 205 14.63 -8.77 -16.37
C ALA A 205 13.56 -9.88 -16.34
N GLU A 206 13.88 -11.06 -16.82
CA GLU A 206 12.98 -12.20 -16.73
C GLU A 206 13.17 -12.98 -15.42
N ARG A 207 14.40 -13.02 -14.92
CA ARG A 207 14.76 -13.79 -13.72
C ARG A 207 15.42 -12.92 -12.66
N LEU A 208 15.01 -13.14 -11.41
CA LEU A 208 15.56 -12.40 -10.26
C LEU A 208 17.08 -12.54 -10.13
N THR A 209 17.62 -13.73 -10.45
CA THR A 209 19.06 -14.03 -10.38
C THR A 209 19.94 -13.15 -11.28
N GLU A 210 19.38 -12.54 -12.30
CA GLU A 210 20.11 -11.68 -13.24
C GLU A 210 20.47 -10.32 -12.65
N VAL A 211 19.65 -9.83 -11.71
CA VAL A 211 19.75 -8.47 -11.19
C VAL A 211 19.87 -8.39 -9.67
N LEU A 212 19.66 -9.49 -8.95
CA LEU A 212 19.55 -9.55 -7.49
C LEU A 212 20.75 -8.88 -6.77
N SER A 213 21.97 -9.11 -7.26
CA SER A 213 23.19 -8.55 -6.66
C SER A 213 23.29 -7.02 -6.77
N GLY A 214 22.51 -6.43 -7.66
CA GLY A 214 22.48 -4.98 -7.88
C GLY A 214 21.38 -4.25 -7.15
N LEU A 215 20.47 -4.93 -6.45
CA LEU A 215 19.29 -4.31 -5.82
C LEU A 215 19.57 -3.82 -4.40
N ASP A 216 18.92 -2.72 -4.03
CA ASP A 216 18.84 -2.22 -2.67
C ASP A 216 17.52 -2.68 -2.00
N VAL A 217 16.42 -2.73 -2.76
CA VAL A 217 15.11 -3.20 -2.31
C VAL A 217 14.58 -4.26 -3.27
N LEU A 218 14.02 -5.33 -2.73
CA LEU A 218 13.26 -6.34 -3.47
C LEU A 218 11.81 -6.32 -2.96
N TYR A 219 10.89 -5.85 -3.80
CA TYR A 219 9.46 -5.85 -3.53
C TYR A 219 8.80 -7.02 -4.25
N ILE A 220 8.31 -8.00 -3.49
CA ILE A 220 7.71 -9.23 -4.02
C ILE A 220 6.20 -9.04 -4.13
N SER A 221 5.63 -9.29 -5.30
CA SER A 221 4.20 -9.23 -5.58
C SER A 221 3.57 -10.63 -5.50
N ARG A 222 2.46 -10.74 -4.77
CA ARG A 222 1.69 -11.99 -4.69
C ARG A 222 1.12 -12.37 -6.06
N PRO A 223 1.24 -13.64 -6.49
CA PRO A 223 0.55 -14.13 -7.68
C PRO A 223 -0.97 -13.99 -7.55
N GLN A 224 -1.61 -13.41 -8.56
CA GLN A 224 -3.08 -13.30 -8.64
C GLN A 224 -3.62 -14.32 -9.63
N ARG A 225 -3.39 -15.61 -9.33
CA ARG A 225 -3.70 -16.75 -10.21
C ARG A 225 -5.15 -16.74 -10.68
N GLU A 226 -6.05 -16.19 -9.87
CA GLU A 226 -7.46 -16.01 -10.21
C GLU A 226 -7.72 -15.06 -11.38
N ARG A 227 -6.70 -14.28 -11.79
CA ARG A 227 -6.75 -13.33 -12.91
C ARG A 227 -5.90 -13.73 -14.09
N TRP A 228 -5.13 -14.82 -13.94
CA TRP A 228 -4.19 -15.25 -14.99
C TRP A 228 -4.92 -15.82 -16.20
N PRO A 229 -4.37 -15.65 -17.41
CA PRO A 229 -4.86 -16.36 -18.58
C PRO A 229 -4.67 -17.87 -18.42
N ALA A 230 -5.50 -18.68 -19.08
CA ALA A 230 -5.48 -20.13 -18.97
C ALA A 230 -4.15 -20.79 -19.39
N ALA A 231 -3.34 -20.11 -20.19
CA ALA A 231 -2.05 -20.57 -20.65
C ALA A 231 -0.96 -19.54 -20.30
N LEU A 232 -0.45 -19.58 -19.06
CA LEU A 232 0.73 -18.82 -18.67
C LEU A 232 1.98 -19.61 -19.03
N ALA A 233 2.95 -18.97 -19.70
CA ALA A 233 4.16 -19.65 -20.17
C ALA A 233 5.11 -20.03 -19.02
N ALA A 234 5.20 -19.21 -17.97
CA ALA A 234 6.05 -19.45 -16.80
C ALA A 234 5.54 -18.72 -15.55
N GLU A 235 5.71 -19.33 -14.38
CA GLU A 235 5.50 -18.68 -13.08
C GLU A 235 6.84 -18.18 -12.51
N PRO A 236 6.84 -17.04 -11.76
CA PRO A 236 8.01 -16.60 -11.02
C PRO A 236 8.41 -17.64 -9.98
N ALA A 237 9.71 -17.93 -9.88
CA ALA A 237 10.21 -18.86 -8.87
C ALA A 237 10.04 -18.28 -7.45
N PRO A 238 9.77 -19.11 -6.43
CA PRO A 238 9.71 -18.64 -5.04
C PRO A 238 11.01 -17.99 -4.57
N VAL A 239 10.90 -16.92 -3.81
CA VAL A 239 12.04 -16.33 -3.10
C VAL A 239 12.30 -17.15 -1.85
N THR A 240 13.49 -17.76 -1.77
CA THR A 240 13.96 -18.59 -0.66
C THR A 240 15.17 -17.97 0.01
N ARG A 241 15.51 -18.42 1.22
CA ARG A 241 16.72 -17.98 1.91
C ARG A 241 17.99 -18.36 1.13
N GLU A 242 18.01 -19.51 0.45
CA GLU A 242 19.12 -19.91 -0.41
C GLU A 242 19.34 -18.91 -1.55
N LEU A 243 18.25 -18.52 -2.24
CA LEU A 243 18.32 -17.50 -3.29
C LEU A 243 18.86 -16.17 -2.76
N LEU A 244 18.39 -15.74 -1.60
CA LEU A 244 18.86 -14.51 -0.94
C LEU A 244 20.33 -14.60 -0.51
N GLY A 245 20.93 -15.77 -0.39
CA GLY A 245 22.36 -15.93 -0.16
C GLY A 245 23.25 -15.29 -1.24
N ARG A 246 22.69 -14.98 -2.41
CA ARG A 246 23.36 -14.28 -3.52
C ARG A 246 23.10 -12.78 -3.54
N ALA A 247 22.26 -12.29 -2.64
CA ALA A 247 21.89 -10.87 -2.55
C ALA A 247 22.87 -10.11 -1.66
N PRO A 248 22.98 -8.76 -1.83
CA PRO A 248 23.71 -7.92 -0.91
C PRO A 248 23.19 -8.02 0.53
N GLU A 249 24.05 -7.86 1.52
CA GLU A 249 23.66 -7.90 2.93
C GLU A 249 22.68 -6.78 3.31
N GLN A 250 22.78 -5.63 2.66
CA GLN A 250 21.90 -4.48 2.89
C GLN A 250 20.54 -4.56 2.20
N LEU A 251 20.32 -5.56 1.33
CA LEU A 251 19.04 -5.72 0.63
C LEU A 251 17.86 -5.68 1.62
N LEU A 252 16.81 -4.95 1.26
CA LEU A 252 15.55 -4.94 1.99
C LEU A 252 14.50 -5.74 1.21
N VAL A 253 13.99 -6.82 1.80
CA VAL A 253 12.94 -7.65 1.17
C VAL A 253 11.59 -7.21 1.73
N LEU A 254 10.68 -6.78 0.84
CA LEU A 254 9.33 -6.30 1.15
C LEU A 254 8.27 -7.17 0.47
N HIS A 255 7.09 -7.22 1.08
CA HIS A 255 5.94 -7.94 0.56
C HIS A 255 4.64 -7.35 1.15
N PRO A 256 3.59 -7.05 0.35
CA PRO A 256 2.36 -6.41 0.86
C PRO A 256 1.50 -7.34 1.71
N LEU A 257 1.82 -8.64 1.77
CA LEU A 257 1.05 -9.69 2.44
C LEU A 257 -0.45 -9.73 2.01
N PRO A 258 -1.14 -10.87 2.08
CA PRO A 258 -0.62 -12.17 2.52
C PRO A 258 0.31 -12.78 1.49
N ARG A 259 1.34 -13.49 1.95
CA ARG A 259 2.12 -14.35 1.10
C ARG A 259 1.44 -15.71 0.95
N THR A 260 1.72 -16.39 -0.15
CA THR A 260 1.37 -17.78 -0.39
C THR A 260 2.66 -18.60 -0.58
N ASP A 261 2.98 -18.97 -1.79
CA ASP A 261 4.15 -19.78 -2.16
C ASP A 261 5.30 -18.99 -2.81
N GLU A 262 5.04 -17.72 -3.20
CA GLU A 262 6.04 -16.85 -3.83
C GLU A 262 7.16 -16.39 -2.89
N LEU A 263 6.94 -16.47 -1.58
CA LEU A 263 7.91 -16.12 -0.55
C LEU A 263 7.96 -17.22 0.52
N ALA A 264 9.04 -17.97 0.53
CA ALA A 264 9.22 -19.11 1.44
C ALA A 264 9.32 -18.66 2.91
N VAL A 265 8.84 -19.53 3.82
CA VAL A 265 8.84 -19.27 5.27
C VAL A 265 10.24 -19.18 5.85
N ASP A 266 11.23 -19.85 5.25
CA ASP A 266 12.63 -19.81 5.69
C ASP A 266 13.28 -18.43 5.58
N VAL A 267 12.69 -17.52 4.77
CA VAL A 267 13.10 -16.12 4.67
C VAL A 267 12.78 -15.32 5.93
N ASP A 268 11.83 -15.76 6.78
CA ASP A 268 11.46 -15.03 8.00
C ASP A 268 12.63 -14.83 8.98
N ALA A 269 13.58 -15.76 8.98
CA ALA A 269 14.78 -15.70 9.81
C ALA A 269 15.94 -14.93 9.14
N ASP A 270 15.77 -14.43 7.93
CA ASP A 270 16.79 -13.66 7.23
C ASP A 270 16.77 -12.19 7.69
N PRO A 271 17.93 -11.59 8.02
CA PRO A 271 17.98 -10.21 8.49
C PRO A 271 17.50 -9.17 7.46
N ARG A 272 17.43 -9.56 6.19
CA ARG A 272 16.90 -8.74 5.09
C ARG A 272 15.38 -8.75 5.02
N ALA A 273 14.68 -9.67 5.71
CA ALA A 273 13.22 -9.75 5.76
C ALA A 273 12.62 -8.52 6.44
N GLY A 274 12.01 -7.64 5.65
CA GLY A 274 11.41 -6.38 6.12
C GLY A 274 9.88 -6.37 6.15
N TYR A 275 9.21 -7.37 5.62
CA TYR A 275 7.77 -7.34 5.33
C TYR A 275 6.88 -7.34 6.59
N PHE A 276 7.27 -7.94 7.71
CA PHE A 276 6.52 -7.81 8.95
C PHE A 276 6.69 -6.43 9.58
N ARG A 277 7.91 -5.86 9.51
CA ARG A 277 8.15 -4.47 9.92
C ARG A 277 7.38 -3.50 9.01
N GLN A 278 7.36 -3.75 7.69
CA GLN A 278 6.56 -3.01 6.73
C GLN A 278 5.07 -3.01 7.13
N ALA A 279 4.50 -4.16 7.46
CA ALA A 279 3.11 -4.26 7.92
C ALA A 279 2.88 -3.48 9.25
N ALA A 280 3.82 -3.57 10.20
CA ALA A 280 3.77 -2.83 11.47
C ALA A 280 3.85 -1.31 11.25
N ASN A 281 4.62 -0.85 10.28
CA ASN A 281 4.74 0.56 9.90
C ASN A 281 3.42 1.13 9.35
N GLY A 282 2.47 0.29 8.98
CA GLY A 282 1.13 0.71 8.61
C GLY A 282 0.41 1.49 9.72
N VAL A 283 0.65 1.21 11.01
CA VAL A 283 -0.01 1.92 12.11
C VAL A 283 0.49 3.36 12.23
N PRO A 284 1.79 3.65 12.44
CA PRO A 284 2.26 5.04 12.57
C PRO A 284 2.02 5.86 11.30
N VAL A 285 2.09 5.27 10.11
CA VAL A 285 1.79 5.97 8.85
C VAL A 285 0.30 6.33 8.77
N ARG A 286 -0.62 5.42 9.12
CA ARG A 286 -2.05 5.71 9.14
C ARG A 286 -2.41 6.74 10.22
N MET A 287 -1.73 6.75 11.36
CA MET A 287 -1.86 7.82 12.34
C MET A 287 -1.44 9.18 11.75
N ALA A 288 -0.33 9.22 11.02
CA ALA A 288 0.11 10.44 10.33
C ALA A 288 -0.89 10.89 9.25
N VAL A 289 -1.47 9.94 8.50
CA VAL A 289 -2.54 10.22 7.51
C VAL A 289 -3.78 10.82 8.18
N LEU A 290 -4.27 10.21 9.26
CA LEU A 290 -5.44 10.72 10.00
C LEU A 290 -5.20 12.13 10.55
N ARG A 291 -4.02 12.40 11.09
CA ARG A 291 -3.61 13.75 11.50
C ARG A 291 -3.59 14.73 10.33
N HIS A 292 -2.98 14.34 9.21
CA HIS A 292 -2.88 15.18 8.02
C HIS A 292 -4.26 15.64 7.49
N LEU A 293 -5.26 14.77 7.63
CA LEU A 293 -6.63 15.06 7.16
C LEU A 293 -7.50 15.78 8.18
N LEU A 294 -7.26 15.63 9.48
CA LEU A 294 -8.15 16.11 10.54
C LEU A 294 -7.54 17.19 11.44
N ALA A 295 -6.23 17.39 11.45
CA ALA A 295 -5.55 18.43 12.18
C ALA A 295 -5.34 19.66 11.28
N GLY A 296 -6.44 20.23 10.78
CA GLY A 296 -6.48 21.51 10.09
C GLY A 296 -6.87 22.62 11.04
#